data_62e83bdf1d88d5908e96460640023455
#
_entry.id   62e83bdf1d88d5908e96460640023455
#
_cell.length_a   1.000
_cell.length_b   1.000
_cell.length_c   1.000
_cell.angle_alpha   90.00
_cell.angle_beta   90.00
_cell.angle_gamma   90.00
#
_symmetry.space_group_name_H-M   'P 1'
#
loop_
_entity.id
_entity.type
_entity.pdbx_description
1 polymer ?
#
loop_
_entity_poly.entity_id
_entity_poly.type
_entity_poly.pdbx_seq_one_letter_code
_entity_poly.pdbx_strand_id
1 'polypeptide(L)'
;MTNINLERRAEIGREKRARTKAQLIAAARALCSRRPWESVTVDEVVNEAGVAKGTFYTHFDDLNQLAGAVADELIQSFDELIQPIRLSISDPVLRIAFGCDAFIEKALEDRLWASLAARMARSYPAVGQVAQKHLSEDLRQLLEQSPQAELSLELALEVSVGIVSQVMAAIGDERLKDPDPTEVVRCILTAIGIGKRDAASICARLAGLRRARSARRPVNDKALNKPTAPLRQANVERS
;
A
#
# COMPACT_ATOMS: atom_id res chain seq x y z
N MET A 1 -16.40 2.67 -43.34
CA MET A 1 -14.96 2.83 -42.97
C MET A 1 -14.69 3.89 -41.89
N THR A 2 -15.68 4.66 -41.45
CA THR A 2 -15.50 5.82 -40.52
C THR A 2 -15.43 5.42 -39.05
N ASN A 3 -15.97 4.26 -38.63
CA ASN A 3 -16.09 3.87 -37.20
C ASN A 3 -14.75 3.39 -36.61
N ILE A 4 -13.93 2.67 -37.37
CA ILE A 4 -12.62 2.15 -36.92
C ILE A 4 -11.64 3.27 -36.58
N ASN A 5 -11.73 4.41 -37.27
CA ASN A 5 -10.84 5.56 -37.01
C ASN A 5 -11.22 6.34 -35.74
N LEU A 6 -12.51 6.36 -35.39
CA LEU A 6 -13.01 6.98 -34.15
C LEU A 6 -12.66 6.13 -32.93
N GLU A 7 -12.81 4.82 -33.00
CA GLU A 7 -12.43 3.89 -31.92
C GLU A 7 -10.93 3.94 -31.64
N ARG A 8 -10.10 3.92 -32.70
CA ARG A 8 -8.63 4.03 -32.54
C ARG A 8 -8.20 5.39 -31.95
N ARG A 9 -8.85 6.50 -32.32
CA ARG A 9 -8.59 7.83 -31.71
C ARG A 9 -9.01 7.87 -30.26
N ALA A 10 -10.13 7.26 -29.89
CA ALA A 10 -10.59 7.16 -28.51
C ALA A 10 -9.64 6.29 -27.66
N GLU A 11 -9.10 5.21 -28.23
CA GLU A 11 -8.13 4.34 -27.58
C GLU A 11 -6.79 5.07 -27.32
N ILE A 12 -6.23 5.72 -28.32
CA ILE A 12 -5.03 6.57 -28.18
C ILE A 12 -5.25 7.67 -27.12
N GLY A 13 -6.45 8.26 -27.10
CA GLY A 13 -6.82 9.26 -26.08
C GLY A 13 -6.83 8.67 -24.67
N ARG A 14 -7.38 7.46 -24.49
CA ARG A 14 -7.39 6.75 -23.20
C ARG A 14 -5.97 6.39 -22.75
N GLU A 15 -5.16 5.84 -23.64
CA GLU A 15 -3.76 5.48 -23.36
C GLU A 15 -2.94 6.71 -22.94
N LYS A 16 -3.06 7.81 -23.66
CA LYS A 16 -2.38 9.08 -23.32
C LYS A 16 -2.83 9.58 -21.94
N ARG A 17 -4.12 9.50 -21.65
CA ARG A 17 -4.68 9.93 -20.38
C ARG A 17 -4.18 9.04 -19.23
N ALA A 18 -4.16 7.72 -19.41
CA ALA A 18 -3.62 6.76 -18.44
C ALA A 18 -2.13 7.00 -18.18
N ARG A 19 -1.33 7.22 -19.23
CA ARG A 19 0.10 7.53 -19.13
C ARG A 19 0.35 8.80 -18.33
N THR A 20 -0.39 9.87 -18.60
CA THR A 20 -0.24 11.13 -17.86
C THR A 20 -0.64 10.99 -16.39
N LYS A 21 -1.72 10.24 -16.10
CA LYS A 21 -2.11 9.93 -14.72
C LYS A 21 -0.99 9.16 -13.99
N ALA A 22 -0.41 8.15 -14.62
CA ALA A 22 0.72 7.39 -14.06
C ALA A 22 1.97 8.27 -13.84
N GLN A 23 2.26 9.23 -14.72
CA GLN A 23 3.35 10.19 -14.53
C GLN A 23 3.15 11.06 -13.29
N LEU A 24 1.93 11.57 -13.07
CA LEU A 24 1.59 12.36 -11.88
C LEU A 24 1.72 11.54 -10.59
N ILE A 25 1.25 10.28 -10.59
CA ILE A 25 1.40 9.37 -9.44
C ILE A 25 2.88 9.08 -9.17
N ALA A 26 3.66 8.79 -10.20
CA ALA A 26 5.10 8.50 -10.06
C ALA A 26 5.88 9.72 -9.51
N ALA A 27 5.57 10.93 -9.99
CA ALA A 27 6.15 12.18 -9.49
C ALA A 27 5.81 12.41 -8.01
N ALA A 28 4.53 12.26 -7.65
CA ALA A 28 4.07 12.38 -6.28
C ALA A 28 4.74 11.35 -5.36
N ARG A 29 4.85 10.09 -5.78
CA ARG A 29 5.56 9.03 -5.06
C ARG A 29 7.04 9.38 -4.84
N ALA A 30 7.72 9.92 -5.84
CA ALA A 30 9.11 10.35 -5.71
C ALA A 30 9.28 11.50 -4.70
N LEU A 31 8.32 12.41 -4.60
CA LEU A 31 8.31 13.47 -3.59
C LEU A 31 8.06 12.92 -2.19
N CYS A 32 7.05 12.03 -2.02
CA CYS A 32 6.72 11.40 -0.75
C CYS A 32 7.84 10.53 -0.16
N SER A 33 8.71 9.95 -0.99
CA SER A 33 9.85 9.17 -0.52
C SER A 33 10.96 10.01 0.11
N ARG A 34 10.89 11.33 -0.05
CA ARG A 34 11.93 12.27 0.43
C ARG A 34 11.46 13.13 1.59
N ARG A 35 10.15 13.31 1.76
CA ARG A 35 9.57 14.22 2.76
C ARG A 35 8.10 13.89 3.04
N PRO A 36 7.55 14.38 4.19
CA PRO A 36 6.15 14.19 4.52
C PRO A 36 5.22 14.77 3.44
N TRP A 37 4.11 14.07 3.18
CA TRP A 37 3.11 14.47 2.19
C TRP A 37 2.57 15.89 2.40
N GLU A 38 2.43 16.31 3.64
CA GLU A 38 1.91 17.62 4.03
C GLU A 38 2.72 18.80 3.46
N SER A 39 3.97 18.55 3.10
CA SER A 39 4.86 19.54 2.51
C SER A 39 4.84 19.57 0.97
N VAL A 40 4.11 18.64 0.34
CA VAL A 40 4.03 18.53 -1.12
C VAL A 40 2.98 19.49 -1.68
N THR A 41 3.30 20.14 -2.80
CA THR A 41 2.41 21.08 -3.49
C THR A 41 2.10 20.61 -4.91
N VAL A 42 0.97 21.10 -5.49
CA VAL A 42 0.61 20.81 -6.89
C VAL A 42 1.72 21.27 -7.85
N ASP A 43 2.31 22.44 -7.60
CA ASP A 43 3.35 22.97 -8.49
C ASP A 43 4.59 22.09 -8.52
N GLU A 44 4.99 21.52 -7.41
CA GLU A 44 6.11 20.57 -7.36
C GLU A 44 5.78 19.25 -8.06
N VAL A 45 4.56 18.74 -7.88
CA VAL A 45 4.13 17.50 -8.56
C VAL A 45 4.14 17.67 -10.08
N VAL A 46 3.59 18.79 -10.61
CA VAL A 46 3.54 19.01 -12.06
C VAL A 46 4.92 19.29 -12.64
N ASN A 47 5.80 19.97 -11.89
CA ASN A 47 7.19 20.18 -12.29
C ASN A 47 7.98 18.87 -12.34
N GLU A 48 7.86 18.02 -11.31
CA GLU A 48 8.51 16.69 -11.27
C GLU A 48 7.95 15.76 -12.39
N ALA A 49 6.64 15.84 -12.68
CA ALA A 49 5.99 15.07 -13.74
C ALA A 49 6.25 15.61 -15.14
N GLY A 50 6.75 16.85 -15.29
CA GLY A 50 6.97 17.51 -16.59
C GLY A 50 5.66 17.83 -17.32
N VAL A 51 4.58 18.18 -16.60
CA VAL A 51 3.27 18.50 -17.18
C VAL A 51 2.79 19.88 -16.76
N ALA A 52 1.84 20.47 -17.52
CA ALA A 52 1.24 21.74 -17.16
C ALA A 52 0.28 21.61 -15.96
N LYS A 53 0.15 22.65 -15.12
CA LYS A 53 -0.75 22.68 -13.96
C LYS A 53 -2.20 22.34 -14.31
N GLY A 54 -2.70 22.84 -15.46
CA GLY A 54 -4.05 22.48 -15.94
C GLY A 54 -4.22 20.99 -16.21
N THR A 55 -3.14 20.29 -16.60
CA THR A 55 -3.16 18.84 -16.81
C THR A 55 -3.39 18.09 -15.51
N PHE A 56 -2.86 18.57 -14.37
CA PHE A 56 -3.13 17.98 -13.07
C PHE A 56 -4.65 17.92 -12.80
N TYR A 57 -5.34 19.06 -12.96
CA TYR A 57 -6.78 19.15 -12.68
C TYR A 57 -7.68 18.42 -13.68
N THR A 58 -7.13 17.90 -14.79
CA THR A 58 -7.87 16.94 -15.67
C THR A 58 -7.86 15.51 -15.13
N HIS A 59 -7.00 15.21 -14.12
CA HIS A 59 -6.81 13.86 -13.58
C HIS A 59 -7.18 13.76 -12.09
N PHE A 60 -6.96 14.82 -11.33
CA PHE A 60 -7.17 14.86 -9.87
C PHE A 60 -7.81 16.20 -9.49
N ASP A 61 -8.84 16.15 -8.66
CA ASP A 61 -9.53 17.34 -8.18
C ASP A 61 -8.64 18.14 -7.21
N ASP A 62 -7.87 17.41 -6.39
CA ASP A 62 -6.94 17.99 -5.42
C ASP A 62 -5.75 17.07 -5.12
N LEU A 63 -4.85 17.54 -4.26
CA LEU A 63 -3.70 16.76 -3.80
C LEU A 63 -4.10 15.52 -2.96
N ASN A 64 -5.23 15.56 -2.25
CA ASN A 64 -5.65 14.41 -1.44
C ASN A 64 -6.11 13.26 -2.32
N GLN A 65 -6.78 13.56 -3.43
CA GLN A 65 -7.16 12.53 -4.41
C GLN A 65 -5.92 11.89 -5.06
N LEU A 66 -4.90 12.69 -5.37
CA LEU A 66 -3.61 12.16 -5.83
C LEU A 66 -2.92 11.34 -4.73
N ALA A 67 -2.92 11.81 -3.48
CA ALA A 67 -2.37 11.08 -2.34
C ALA A 67 -3.03 9.71 -2.15
N GLY A 68 -4.35 9.65 -2.30
CA GLY A 68 -5.11 8.41 -2.28
C GLY A 68 -4.64 7.43 -3.36
N ALA A 69 -4.44 7.90 -4.59
CA ALA A 69 -3.95 7.07 -5.69
C ALA A 69 -2.51 6.58 -5.47
N VAL A 70 -1.64 7.43 -4.89
CA VAL A 70 -0.27 7.03 -4.52
C VAL A 70 -0.28 5.98 -3.43
N ALA A 71 -1.09 6.17 -2.38
CA ALA A 71 -1.18 5.23 -1.26
C ALA A 71 -1.74 3.88 -1.70
N ASP A 72 -2.75 3.87 -2.59
CA ASP A 72 -3.32 2.65 -3.14
C ASP A 72 -2.26 1.85 -3.93
N GLU A 73 -1.52 2.51 -4.83
CA GLU A 73 -0.41 1.89 -5.57
C GLU A 73 0.66 1.33 -4.64
N LEU A 74 1.02 2.06 -3.58
CA LEU A 74 2.03 1.64 -2.61
C LEU A 74 1.58 0.41 -1.80
N ILE A 75 0.32 0.39 -1.34
CA ILE A 75 -0.25 -0.72 -0.59
C ILE A 75 -0.39 -1.95 -1.49
N GLN A 76 -0.91 -1.77 -2.71
CA GLN A 76 -1.07 -2.85 -3.67
C GLN A 76 0.27 -3.47 -4.04
N SER A 77 1.27 -2.67 -4.39
CA SER A 77 2.61 -3.16 -4.74
C SER A 77 3.25 -3.94 -3.60
N PHE A 78 3.03 -3.51 -2.34
CA PHE A 78 3.52 -4.23 -1.19
C PHE A 78 2.74 -5.54 -0.95
N ASP A 79 1.43 -5.52 -1.08
CA ASP A 79 0.60 -6.72 -0.98
C ASP A 79 0.99 -7.77 -2.03
N GLU A 80 1.17 -7.36 -3.29
CA GLU A 80 1.65 -8.24 -4.37
C GLU A 80 3.02 -8.87 -4.06
N LEU A 81 3.91 -8.14 -3.41
CA LEU A 81 5.24 -8.63 -3.00
C LEU A 81 5.13 -9.76 -1.97
N ILE A 82 4.19 -9.69 -1.05
CA ILE A 82 4.04 -10.70 0.01
C ILE A 82 3.15 -11.89 -0.38
N GLN A 83 2.33 -11.76 -1.43
CA GLN A 83 1.39 -12.79 -1.88
C GLN A 83 2.00 -14.18 -2.12
N PRO A 84 3.17 -14.34 -2.79
CA PRO A 84 3.73 -15.68 -3.02
C PRO A 84 4.05 -16.45 -1.74
N ILE A 85 4.42 -15.73 -0.66
CA ILE A 85 4.67 -16.35 0.65
C ILE A 85 3.32 -16.63 1.32
N ARG A 86 2.40 -15.66 1.33
CA ARG A 86 1.08 -15.81 1.91
C ARG A 86 0.34 -17.02 1.34
N LEU A 87 0.32 -17.19 0.01
CA LEU A 87 -0.33 -18.30 -0.68
C LEU A 87 0.35 -19.66 -0.42
N SER A 88 1.60 -19.70 0.04
CA SER A 88 2.27 -20.92 0.45
C SER A 88 1.86 -21.42 1.86
N ILE A 89 1.11 -20.60 2.61
CA ILE A 89 0.66 -20.91 3.97
C ILE A 89 -0.75 -21.50 3.88
N SER A 90 -0.93 -22.73 4.34
CA SER A 90 -2.24 -23.41 4.34
C SER A 90 -3.17 -22.97 5.47
N ASP A 91 -2.60 -22.56 6.61
CA ASP A 91 -3.32 -22.16 7.83
C ASP A 91 -3.83 -20.70 7.70
N PRO A 92 -5.16 -20.44 7.67
CA PRO A 92 -5.71 -19.11 7.49
C PRO A 92 -5.32 -18.15 8.63
N VAL A 93 -5.23 -18.62 9.87
CA VAL A 93 -4.82 -17.80 11.00
C VAL A 93 -3.37 -17.33 10.84
N LEU A 94 -2.49 -18.22 10.37
CA LEU A 94 -1.10 -17.87 10.10
C LEU A 94 -0.98 -16.94 8.89
N ARG A 95 -1.86 -17.02 7.87
CA ARG A 95 -1.90 -16.06 6.75
C ARG A 95 -2.28 -14.67 7.22
N ILE A 96 -3.33 -14.57 8.05
CA ILE A 96 -3.75 -13.30 8.68
C ILE A 96 -2.58 -12.70 9.47
N ALA A 97 -1.98 -13.51 10.35
CA ALA A 97 -0.84 -13.10 11.17
C ALA A 97 0.34 -12.61 10.31
N PHE A 98 0.70 -13.36 9.25
CA PHE A 98 1.79 -13.01 8.34
C PHE A 98 1.52 -11.71 7.58
N GLY A 99 0.30 -11.51 7.06
CA GLY A 99 -0.09 -10.27 6.37
C GLY A 99 0.02 -9.04 7.28
N CYS A 100 -0.59 -9.11 8.47
CA CYS A 100 -0.53 -8.03 9.46
C CYS A 100 0.92 -7.73 9.89
N ASP A 101 1.70 -8.75 10.18
CA ASP A 101 3.11 -8.65 10.54
C ASP A 101 3.94 -7.95 9.45
N ALA A 102 3.74 -8.35 8.19
CA ALA A 102 4.46 -7.79 7.07
C ALA A 102 4.20 -6.28 6.90
N PHE A 103 2.95 -5.83 7.07
CA PHE A 103 2.60 -4.42 7.00
C PHE A 103 3.22 -3.61 8.16
N ILE A 104 3.24 -4.15 9.38
CA ILE A 104 3.86 -3.47 10.53
C ILE A 104 5.39 -3.39 10.35
N GLU A 105 6.05 -4.47 9.92
CA GLU A 105 7.49 -4.42 9.63
C GLU A 105 7.82 -3.45 8.49
N LYS A 106 7.00 -3.38 7.41
CA LYS A 106 7.18 -2.38 6.36
C LYS A 106 7.03 -0.96 6.89
N ALA A 107 6.09 -0.73 7.82
CA ALA A 107 5.91 0.57 8.44
C ALA A 107 7.14 0.99 9.28
N LEU A 108 7.78 0.07 9.99
CA LEU A 108 9.01 0.32 10.74
C LEU A 108 10.20 0.63 9.84
N GLU A 109 10.26 0.01 8.66
CA GLU A 109 11.31 0.25 7.67
C GLU A 109 11.15 1.56 6.93
N ASP A 110 9.90 2.01 6.70
CA ASP A 110 9.57 3.17 5.88
C ASP A 110 8.42 3.97 6.50
N ARG A 111 8.78 4.90 7.38
CA ARG A 111 7.82 5.73 8.13
C ARG A 111 7.02 6.67 7.25
N LEU A 112 7.61 7.17 6.14
CA LEU A 112 6.90 8.04 5.22
C LEU A 112 5.80 7.27 4.48
N TRP A 113 6.12 6.06 4.03
CA TRP A 113 5.15 5.12 3.48
C TRP A 113 4.01 4.83 4.48
N ALA A 114 4.37 4.52 5.73
CA ALA A 114 3.40 4.18 6.77
C ALA A 114 2.43 5.33 7.07
N SER A 115 2.95 6.55 7.22
CA SER A 115 2.14 7.75 7.46
C SER A 115 1.17 8.02 6.32
N LEU A 116 1.64 8.01 5.07
CA LEU A 116 0.80 8.24 3.89
C LEU A 116 -0.26 7.14 3.72
N ALA A 117 0.15 5.86 3.75
CA ALA A 117 -0.73 4.72 3.55
C ALA A 117 -1.84 4.68 4.60
N ALA A 118 -1.49 4.78 5.89
CA ALA A 118 -2.46 4.75 6.98
C ALA A 118 -3.43 5.94 6.97
N ARG A 119 -2.94 7.13 6.65
CA ARG A 119 -3.78 8.33 6.53
C ARG A 119 -4.79 8.21 5.40
N MET A 120 -4.32 7.80 4.22
CA MET A 120 -5.17 7.71 3.04
C MET A 120 -6.17 6.57 3.14
N ALA A 121 -5.80 5.42 3.71
CA ALA A 121 -6.72 4.32 3.95
C ALA A 121 -7.91 4.72 4.85
N ARG A 122 -7.69 5.62 5.82
CA ARG A 122 -8.77 6.15 6.67
C ARG A 122 -9.66 7.17 5.97
N SER A 123 -9.10 7.95 5.07
CA SER A 123 -9.83 9.03 4.39
C SER A 123 -10.55 8.58 3.12
N TYR A 124 -10.08 7.50 2.51
CA TYR A 124 -10.59 6.99 1.23
C TYR A 124 -10.80 5.48 1.30
N PRO A 125 -12.07 5.01 1.41
CA PRO A 125 -12.39 3.57 1.54
C PRO A 125 -11.89 2.70 0.39
N ALA A 126 -11.60 3.29 -0.78
CA ALA A 126 -11.07 2.58 -1.93
C ALA A 126 -9.58 2.22 -1.79
N VAL A 127 -8.85 2.91 -0.90
CA VAL A 127 -7.41 2.69 -0.71
C VAL A 127 -7.17 1.38 0.02
N GLY A 128 -6.34 0.51 -0.57
CA GLY A 128 -5.98 -0.78 0.00
C GLY A 128 -7.05 -1.88 -0.15
N GLN A 129 -8.07 -1.69 -0.98
CA GLN A 129 -9.14 -2.69 -1.17
C GLN A 129 -8.63 -4.08 -1.57
N VAL A 130 -7.56 -4.17 -2.36
CA VAL A 130 -6.99 -5.46 -2.77
C VAL A 130 -6.43 -6.21 -1.56
N ALA A 131 -5.63 -5.54 -0.71
CA ALA A 131 -5.10 -6.13 0.51
C ALA A 131 -6.22 -6.50 1.50
N GLN A 132 -7.24 -5.65 1.64
CA GLN A 132 -8.43 -5.93 2.46
C GLN A 132 -9.23 -7.12 1.94
N LYS A 133 -9.35 -7.30 0.62
CA LYS A 133 -9.99 -8.46 0.02
C LYS A 133 -9.26 -9.76 0.40
N HIS A 134 -7.93 -9.78 0.30
CA HIS A 134 -7.14 -10.93 0.71
C HIS A 134 -7.28 -11.27 2.20
N LEU A 135 -7.29 -10.25 3.05
CA LEU A 135 -7.55 -10.43 4.48
C LEU A 135 -8.98 -10.95 4.73
N SER A 136 -9.98 -10.42 4.03
CA SER A 136 -11.38 -10.86 4.13
C SER A 136 -11.56 -12.32 3.73
N GLU A 137 -10.85 -12.79 2.69
CA GLU A 137 -10.85 -14.20 2.27
C GLU A 137 -10.29 -15.12 3.37
N ASP A 138 -9.18 -14.72 4.02
CA ASP A 138 -8.59 -15.49 5.12
C ASP A 138 -9.48 -15.48 6.38
N LEU A 139 -10.07 -14.34 6.71
CA LEU A 139 -11.01 -14.22 7.84
C LEU A 139 -12.25 -15.07 7.62
N ARG A 140 -12.79 -15.12 6.40
CA ARG A 140 -13.92 -15.98 6.05
C ARG A 140 -13.59 -17.45 6.29
N GLN A 141 -12.43 -17.93 5.82
CA GLN A 141 -11.97 -19.29 6.06
C GLN A 141 -11.81 -19.61 7.55
N LEU A 142 -11.28 -18.65 8.33
CA LEU A 142 -11.17 -18.80 9.78
C LEU A 142 -12.54 -18.97 10.44
N LEU A 143 -13.50 -18.11 10.10
CA LEU A 143 -14.84 -18.13 10.69
C LEU A 143 -15.63 -19.38 10.30
N GLU A 144 -15.49 -19.87 9.06
CA GLU A 144 -16.06 -21.14 8.61
C GLU A 144 -15.53 -22.37 9.42
N GLN A 145 -14.26 -22.32 9.83
CA GLN A 145 -13.63 -23.35 10.66
C GLN A 145 -13.97 -23.21 12.15
N SER A 146 -14.55 -22.09 12.56
CA SER A 146 -14.90 -21.77 13.94
C SER A 146 -16.35 -21.33 14.06
N PRO A 147 -17.35 -22.25 13.88
CA PRO A 147 -18.77 -21.91 13.85
C PRO A 147 -19.29 -21.26 15.15
N GLN A 148 -18.54 -21.34 16.23
CA GLN A 148 -18.90 -20.75 17.54
C GLN A 148 -18.34 -19.30 17.70
N ALA A 149 -17.64 -18.77 16.68
CA ALA A 149 -17.18 -17.40 16.72
C ALA A 149 -18.38 -16.44 16.68
N GLU A 150 -18.54 -15.63 17.73
CA GLU A 150 -19.59 -14.61 17.84
C GLU A 150 -19.31 -13.36 17.00
N LEU A 151 -18.21 -13.33 16.25
CA LEU A 151 -17.71 -12.18 15.50
C LEU A 151 -18.13 -12.29 14.02
N SER A 152 -18.79 -11.26 13.48
CA SER A 152 -19.08 -11.19 12.04
C SER A 152 -17.81 -10.94 11.22
N LEU A 153 -17.85 -11.35 9.94
CA LEU A 153 -16.73 -11.13 9.00
C LEU A 153 -16.38 -9.63 8.86
N GLU A 154 -17.43 -8.81 8.75
CA GLU A 154 -17.29 -7.35 8.62
C GLU A 154 -16.58 -6.76 9.83
N LEU A 155 -16.98 -7.14 11.04
CA LEU A 155 -16.37 -6.64 12.27
C LEU A 155 -14.95 -7.17 12.44
N ALA A 156 -14.67 -8.44 12.10
CA ALA A 156 -13.32 -9.00 12.13
C ALA A 156 -12.38 -8.26 11.17
N LEU A 157 -12.87 -7.91 9.98
CA LEU A 157 -12.12 -7.14 8.99
C LEU A 157 -11.83 -5.72 9.50
N GLU A 158 -12.87 -5.00 9.96
CA GLU A 158 -12.72 -3.63 10.48
C GLU A 158 -11.77 -3.56 11.67
N VAL A 159 -11.87 -4.50 12.61
CA VAL A 159 -10.95 -4.58 13.77
C VAL A 159 -9.52 -4.80 13.31
N SER A 160 -9.30 -5.75 12.40
CA SER A 160 -7.94 -6.08 11.92
C SER A 160 -7.32 -4.92 11.16
N VAL A 161 -8.04 -4.34 10.19
CA VAL A 161 -7.58 -3.18 9.39
C VAL A 161 -7.41 -1.96 10.28
N GLY A 162 -8.32 -1.75 11.24
CA GLY A 162 -8.28 -0.64 12.18
C GLY A 162 -7.02 -0.67 13.05
N ILE A 163 -6.67 -1.83 13.61
CA ILE A 163 -5.45 -1.98 14.43
C ILE A 163 -4.21 -1.76 13.57
N VAL A 164 -4.10 -2.43 12.41
CA VAL A 164 -2.93 -2.30 11.52
C VAL A 164 -2.75 -0.83 11.10
N SER A 165 -3.78 -0.19 10.55
CA SER A 165 -3.68 1.19 10.08
C SER A 165 -3.40 2.19 11.20
N GLN A 166 -3.95 1.98 12.41
CA GLN A 166 -3.68 2.85 13.55
C GLN A 166 -2.25 2.70 14.07
N VAL A 167 -1.72 1.48 14.10
CA VAL A 167 -0.32 1.23 14.48
C VAL A 167 0.63 1.79 13.42
N MET A 168 0.34 1.59 12.13
CA MET A 168 1.12 2.19 11.04
C MET A 168 1.15 3.71 11.12
N ALA A 169 0.00 4.35 11.40
CA ALA A 169 -0.06 5.79 11.62
C ALA A 169 0.80 6.23 12.82
N ALA A 170 0.73 5.49 13.93
CA ALA A 170 1.50 5.81 15.12
C ALA A 170 3.02 5.64 14.92
N ILE A 171 3.44 4.69 14.07
CA ILE A 171 4.84 4.53 13.65
C ILE A 171 5.25 5.69 12.74
N GLY A 172 4.44 6.00 11.72
CA GLY A 172 4.71 7.08 10.77
C GLY A 172 4.81 8.46 11.43
N ASP A 173 3.94 8.72 12.41
CA ASP A 173 3.91 9.95 13.22
C ASP A 173 4.90 9.94 14.40
N GLU A 174 5.76 8.93 14.51
CA GLU A 174 6.76 8.73 15.58
C GLU A 174 6.18 8.66 17.02
N ARG A 175 4.85 8.43 17.16
CA ARG A 175 4.21 8.19 18.45
C ARG A 175 4.54 6.80 19.01
N LEU A 176 4.78 5.82 18.16
CA LEU A 176 5.37 4.51 18.46
C LEU A 176 6.70 4.39 17.71
N LYS A 177 7.80 4.36 18.46
CA LYS A 177 9.14 4.39 17.85
C LYS A 177 9.59 3.04 17.33
N ASP A 178 9.36 1.98 18.09
CA ASP A 178 9.85 0.63 17.78
C ASP A 178 8.96 -0.43 18.47
N PRO A 179 7.66 -0.54 18.10
CA PRO A 179 6.79 -1.57 18.63
C PRO A 179 7.24 -2.96 18.14
N ASP A 180 7.12 -3.99 18.99
CA ASP A 180 7.31 -5.36 18.55
C ASP A 180 6.15 -5.77 17.62
N PRO A 181 6.41 -6.07 16.34
CA PRO A 181 5.36 -6.52 15.42
C PRO A 181 4.62 -7.76 15.93
N THR A 182 5.30 -8.63 16.69
CA THR A 182 4.71 -9.84 17.27
C THR A 182 3.65 -9.50 18.32
N GLU A 183 3.87 -8.45 19.10
CA GLU A 183 2.90 -7.97 20.09
C GLU A 183 1.65 -7.42 19.39
N VAL A 184 1.81 -6.65 18.33
CA VAL A 184 0.70 -6.13 17.52
C VAL A 184 -0.12 -7.26 16.90
N VAL A 185 0.54 -8.24 16.28
CA VAL A 185 -0.13 -9.42 15.71
C VAL A 185 -0.90 -10.19 16.77
N ARG A 186 -0.31 -10.40 17.95
CA ARG A 186 -0.99 -11.07 19.06
C ARG A 186 -2.25 -10.31 19.52
N CYS A 187 -2.21 -8.98 19.56
CA CYS A 187 -3.39 -8.16 19.85
C CYS A 187 -4.47 -8.36 18.78
N ILE A 188 -4.12 -8.35 17.50
CA ILE A 188 -5.07 -8.58 16.40
C ILE A 188 -5.71 -9.97 16.53
N LEU A 189 -4.89 -11.03 16.67
CA LEU A 189 -5.39 -12.40 16.76
C LEU A 189 -6.35 -12.58 17.93
N THR A 190 -6.03 -12.00 19.10
CA THR A 190 -6.93 -12.08 20.26
C THR A 190 -8.20 -11.26 20.07
N ALA A 191 -8.13 -10.11 19.40
CA ALA A 191 -9.30 -9.28 19.09
C ALA A 191 -10.28 -9.96 18.13
N ILE A 192 -9.79 -10.82 17.22
CA ILE A 192 -10.63 -11.62 16.32
C ILE A 192 -11.01 -13.01 16.90
N GLY A 193 -10.83 -13.21 18.20
CA GLY A 193 -11.31 -14.40 18.91
C GLY A 193 -10.35 -15.57 19.02
N ILE A 194 -9.09 -15.42 18.58
CA ILE A 194 -8.07 -16.48 18.76
C ILE A 194 -7.59 -16.52 20.21
N GLY A 195 -7.64 -17.69 20.82
CA GLY A 195 -7.21 -17.91 22.21
C GLY A 195 -5.73 -17.50 22.42
N LYS A 196 -5.41 -16.96 23.61
CA LYS A 196 -4.05 -16.46 23.94
C LYS A 196 -2.94 -17.47 23.67
N ARG A 197 -3.18 -18.78 23.96
CA ARG A 197 -2.21 -19.86 23.75
C ARG A 197 -1.97 -20.10 22.25
N ASP A 198 -3.03 -20.12 21.45
CA ASP A 198 -2.96 -20.34 20.01
C ASP A 198 -2.33 -19.14 19.31
N ALA A 199 -2.69 -17.91 19.71
CA ALA A 199 -2.05 -16.70 19.22
C ALA A 199 -0.54 -16.70 19.49
N ALA A 200 -0.09 -17.13 20.67
CA ALA A 200 1.34 -17.25 20.98
C ALA A 200 2.03 -18.30 20.09
N SER A 201 1.39 -19.45 19.82
CA SER A 201 1.90 -20.49 18.92
C SER A 201 2.04 -19.97 17.48
N ILE A 202 1.03 -19.26 16.97
CA ILE A 202 1.06 -18.64 15.64
C ILE A 202 2.20 -17.61 15.56
N CYS A 203 2.36 -16.73 16.55
CA CYS A 203 3.44 -15.76 16.61
C CYS A 203 4.84 -16.41 16.59
N ALA A 204 5.02 -17.53 17.25
CA ALA A 204 6.29 -18.27 17.22
C ALA A 204 6.63 -18.79 15.80
N ARG A 205 5.63 -19.15 15.00
CA ARG A 205 5.81 -19.61 13.60
C ARG A 205 6.16 -18.46 12.65
N LEU A 206 5.77 -17.21 12.95
CA LEU A 206 6.08 -16.05 12.12
C LEU A 206 7.58 -15.80 11.96
N ALA A 207 8.38 -16.07 12.96
CA ALA A 207 9.84 -15.88 12.90
C ALA A 207 10.51 -16.61 11.71
N GLY A 208 9.99 -17.80 11.35
CA GLY A 208 10.44 -18.54 10.16
C GLY A 208 10.06 -17.85 8.85
N LEU A 209 8.84 -17.33 8.78
CA LEU A 209 8.31 -16.64 7.59
C LEU A 209 8.96 -15.28 7.35
N ARG A 210 9.32 -14.54 8.42
CA ARG A 210 10.11 -13.31 8.33
C ARG A 210 11.43 -13.53 7.63
N ARG A 211 12.16 -14.60 7.98
CA ARG A 211 13.42 -14.98 7.32
C ARG A 211 13.21 -15.29 5.83
N ALA A 212 12.15 -16.03 5.49
CA ALA A 212 11.82 -16.34 4.10
C ALA A 212 11.48 -15.08 3.28
N ARG A 213 10.77 -14.09 3.87
CA ARG A 213 10.47 -12.81 3.24
C ARG A 213 11.74 -12.00 3.00
N SER A 214 12.61 -11.88 4.00
CA SER A 214 13.88 -11.15 3.88
C SER A 214 14.79 -11.73 2.80
N ALA A 215 14.81 -13.06 2.64
CA ALA A 215 15.61 -13.74 1.63
C ALA A 215 15.07 -13.55 0.20
N ARG A 216 13.77 -13.28 0.02
CA ARG A 216 13.14 -13.03 -1.30
C ARG A 216 13.10 -11.57 -1.70
N ARG A 217 13.51 -10.67 -0.83
CA ARG A 217 13.57 -9.23 -1.13
C ARG A 217 14.49 -9.00 -2.32
N PRO A 218 14.00 -8.43 -3.45
CA PRO A 218 14.89 -8.05 -4.53
C PRO A 218 15.88 -7.01 -3.97
N VAL A 219 17.16 -7.17 -4.31
CA VAL A 219 18.26 -6.23 -3.96
C VAL A 219 17.98 -4.79 -4.45
N ASN A 220 16.88 -4.58 -5.14
CA ASN A 220 16.49 -3.38 -5.86
C ASN A 220 15.41 -2.52 -5.18
N ASP A 221 15.09 -2.74 -3.91
CA ASP A 221 14.19 -1.82 -3.14
C ASP A 221 14.79 -0.40 -3.03
N LYS A 222 16.13 -0.28 -3.22
CA LYS A 222 16.81 1.01 -3.45
C LYS A 222 16.53 1.64 -4.83
N ALA A 223 15.98 0.88 -5.80
CA ALA A 223 15.65 1.41 -7.13
C ALA A 223 14.28 2.11 -7.15
N LEU A 224 13.37 1.77 -6.23
CA LEU A 224 12.14 2.52 -5.99
C LEU A 224 12.44 3.93 -5.44
N ASN A 225 13.66 4.12 -4.90
CA ASN A 225 14.14 5.36 -4.31
C ASN A 225 15.23 6.08 -5.16
N LYS A 226 15.56 5.61 -6.37
CA LYS A 226 16.47 6.35 -7.24
C LYS A 226 15.72 7.48 -7.93
N PRO A 227 16.20 8.73 -7.81
CA PRO A 227 15.69 9.84 -8.62
C PRO A 227 15.90 9.49 -10.10
N THR A 228 14.84 9.50 -10.88
CA THR A 228 14.93 9.54 -12.34
C THR A 228 15.78 10.77 -12.69
N ALA A 229 16.89 10.54 -13.37
CA ALA A 229 17.76 11.62 -13.81
C ALA A 229 16.93 12.62 -14.65
N PRO A 230 17.13 13.95 -14.47
CA PRO A 230 16.43 14.93 -15.28
C PRO A 230 16.80 14.68 -16.75
N LEU A 231 15.77 14.57 -17.59
CA LEU A 231 15.94 14.53 -19.05
C LEU A 231 16.71 15.80 -19.45
N ARG A 232 17.92 15.61 -19.93
CA ARG A 232 18.75 16.69 -20.49
C ARG A 232 17.92 17.42 -21.53
N GLN A 233 17.74 18.72 -21.32
CA GLN A 233 17.25 19.63 -22.33
C GLN A 233 18.20 19.52 -23.54
N ALA A 234 17.70 19.01 -24.65
CA ALA A 234 18.39 19.10 -25.92
C ALA A 234 18.37 20.58 -26.33
N ASN A 235 19.49 21.26 -26.17
CA ASN A 235 19.73 22.58 -26.76
C ASN A 235 19.54 22.46 -28.27
N VAL A 236 18.50 23.07 -28.77
CA VAL A 236 18.38 23.43 -30.19
C VAL A 236 19.08 24.78 -30.34
N GLU A 237 20.38 24.73 -30.53
CA GLU A 237 21.09 25.83 -31.20
C GLU A 237 20.67 25.80 -32.67
N ARG A 238 19.98 26.81 -33.09
CA ARG A 238 19.86 27.19 -34.51
C ARG A 238 20.64 28.46 -34.71
N SER A 239 21.75 28.30 -35.46
CA SER A 239 22.38 29.36 -36.23
C SER A 239 21.43 29.89 -37.29
#